data_ddcb125f9b75c04442497ca8ab3dcc59
#
_entry.id   ddcb125f9b75c04442497ca8ab3dcc59
#
_cell.length_a   1.000
_cell.length_b   1.000
_cell.length_c   1.000
_cell.angle_alpha   90.00
_cell.angle_beta   90.00
_cell.angle_gamma   90.00
#
_symmetry.space_group_name_H-M   'P 1'
#
loop_
_entity.id
_entity.type
_entity.pdbx_description
1 polymer ?
#
loop_
_entity_poly.entity_id
_entity_poly.type
_entity_poly.pdbx_seq_one_letter_code
_entity_poly.pdbx_strand_id
1 'polypeptide(L)'
;MERTFLDRQIERIAPAFYRRRLAARLEIEMMREARQAYDGATRGRRAAGWRAAGTDANAEISRGGARLRNVARDMVRNNPHAARAVQVISEGVVGAGITPNFAGVNPSDLKRLNELKARHLETTAVDAAGKHDLYGLQNLAVRSLVESGEVLIRLRWRDRRSGLPLPFQIEVLETDYLDTSKDGETSSGNVIVQGIEFDKKGRRLAYHLYARHPGGIFPFGADFESHRVPAEEIAHLYRVDRPAQIRGVTWFAPVILRMRDFADYSDAQLVRQKIAACFAVFIRNTGGMGTLAGKGKTDAGNPIESVEPGMIERLRDGEEVSFGVPPQVEGYSEYAVTTLHEIAVGLGVDYASLTGDNRQSNFANSRMGWLRFHRSIESWQWGTVVPSACAPIGRWFMIAAQIEMGKYLPGVQMKWTPPRREMFDPGKESNAAREAILAGLTSRSAEVRKLGYDPEEMDAEIAADNARADRLGLKFTSDGRLQAAPAIGPDAPANTEDEKQ
;
A
#
# COMPACT_ATOMS: atom_id res chain seq x y z
N MET A 1 -45.30 27.87 -13.28
CA MET A 1 -46.03 27.86 -11.99
C MET A 1 -47.48 28.21 -12.26
N GLU A 2 -48.43 27.30 -12.07
CA GLU A 2 -49.85 27.61 -12.14
C GLU A 2 -50.30 28.29 -10.86
N ARG A 3 -50.94 29.45 -10.99
CA ARG A 3 -51.51 30.21 -9.87
C ARG A 3 -52.79 29.53 -9.38
N THR A 4 -52.77 29.04 -8.13
CA THR A 4 -53.94 28.45 -7.52
C THR A 4 -55.01 29.52 -7.17
N PHE A 5 -56.26 29.14 -7.06
CA PHE A 5 -57.34 30.06 -6.66
C PHE A 5 -57.05 30.73 -5.33
N LEU A 6 -56.48 30.01 -4.38
CA LEU A 6 -56.05 30.51 -3.09
C LEU A 6 -54.92 31.62 -3.22
N ASP A 7 -54.03 31.49 -4.16
CA ASP A 7 -52.96 32.45 -4.39
C ASP A 7 -53.51 33.79 -4.85
N ARG A 8 -54.55 33.81 -5.67
CA ARG A 8 -55.26 35.05 -6.11
C ARG A 8 -55.98 35.77 -4.97
N GLN A 9 -56.59 35.00 -4.03
CA GLN A 9 -57.24 35.57 -2.86
C GLN A 9 -56.21 36.17 -1.86
N ILE A 10 -55.12 35.46 -1.61
CA ILE A 10 -54.06 35.93 -0.71
C ILE A 10 -53.35 37.18 -1.27
N GLU A 11 -53.15 37.24 -2.59
CA GLU A 11 -52.56 38.40 -3.26
C GLU A 11 -53.42 39.68 -3.04
N ARG A 12 -54.75 39.53 -3.02
CA ARG A 12 -55.73 40.63 -2.84
C ARG A 12 -55.83 41.12 -1.39
N ILE A 13 -55.74 40.20 -0.43
CA ILE A 13 -55.98 40.49 0.99
C ILE A 13 -54.69 40.83 1.73
N ALA A 14 -53.56 40.16 1.39
CA ALA A 14 -52.28 40.27 2.08
C ALA A 14 -51.09 40.16 1.10
N PRO A 15 -50.80 41.19 0.30
CA PRO A 15 -49.80 41.15 -0.75
C PRO A 15 -48.38 40.93 -0.25
N ALA A 16 -48.05 41.31 0.98
CA ALA A 16 -46.77 41.05 1.60
C ALA A 16 -46.58 39.54 1.95
N PHE A 17 -47.64 38.88 2.41
CA PHE A 17 -47.62 37.46 2.72
C PHE A 17 -47.58 36.62 1.42
N TYR A 18 -48.28 37.06 0.37
CA TYR A 18 -48.17 36.41 -0.94
C TYR A 18 -46.77 36.45 -1.50
N ARG A 19 -46.08 37.57 -1.43
CA ARG A 19 -44.68 37.67 -1.89
C ARG A 19 -43.71 36.76 -1.13
N ARG A 20 -43.86 36.65 0.20
CA ARG A 20 -43.05 35.70 1.01
C ARG A 20 -43.34 34.25 0.63
N ARG A 21 -44.59 33.89 0.41
CA ARG A 21 -44.98 32.54 -0.01
C ARG A 21 -44.48 32.19 -1.42
N LEU A 22 -44.51 33.15 -2.34
CA LEU A 22 -44.00 33.00 -3.69
C LEU A 22 -42.45 32.84 -3.68
N ALA A 23 -41.73 33.65 -2.90
CA ALA A 23 -40.31 33.55 -2.74
C ALA A 23 -39.91 32.18 -2.17
N ALA A 24 -40.58 31.71 -1.12
CA ALA A 24 -40.31 30.39 -0.55
C ALA A 24 -40.58 29.23 -1.54
N ARG A 25 -41.64 29.35 -2.39
CA ARG A 25 -41.90 28.36 -3.44
C ARG A 25 -40.84 28.36 -4.54
N LEU A 26 -40.39 29.55 -4.96
CA LEU A 26 -39.27 29.71 -5.93
C LEU A 26 -37.96 29.15 -5.36
N GLU A 27 -37.70 29.39 -4.12
CA GLU A 27 -36.51 28.86 -3.43
C GLU A 27 -36.54 27.32 -3.36
N ILE A 28 -37.71 26.74 -3.03
CA ILE A 28 -37.90 25.28 -3.04
C ILE A 28 -37.76 24.70 -4.45
N GLU A 29 -38.26 25.38 -5.48
CA GLU A 29 -38.17 24.93 -6.87
C GLU A 29 -36.73 25.04 -7.39
N MET A 30 -36.05 26.14 -7.09
CA MET A 30 -34.62 26.29 -7.38
C MET A 30 -33.77 25.21 -6.65
N MET A 31 -34.08 24.90 -5.39
CA MET A 31 -33.43 23.78 -4.68
C MET A 31 -33.75 22.42 -5.29
N ARG A 32 -34.95 22.22 -5.83
CA ARG A 32 -35.31 20.98 -6.55
C ARG A 32 -34.59 20.87 -7.90
N GLU A 33 -34.51 21.96 -8.67
CA GLU A 33 -33.73 22.00 -9.92
C GLU A 33 -32.24 21.81 -9.68
N ALA A 34 -31.68 22.43 -8.65
CA ALA A 34 -30.29 22.23 -8.27
C ALA A 34 -29.99 20.78 -7.84
N ARG A 35 -30.97 20.11 -7.17
CA ARG A 35 -30.85 18.67 -6.87
C ARG A 35 -30.91 17.76 -8.11
N GLN A 36 -31.57 18.20 -9.17
CA GLN A 36 -31.66 17.47 -10.44
C GLN A 36 -30.44 17.69 -11.36
N ALA A 37 -29.61 18.69 -11.07
CA ALA A 37 -28.42 19.02 -11.87
C ALA A 37 -27.32 17.94 -11.80
N TYR A 38 -27.32 17.09 -10.77
CA TYR A 38 -26.37 16.00 -10.58
C TYR A 38 -27.11 14.65 -10.61
N ASP A 39 -26.86 13.83 -11.61
CA ASP A 39 -27.47 12.50 -11.74
C ASP A 39 -27.21 11.62 -10.51
N GLY A 40 -26.02 11.70 -9.92
CA GLY A 40 -25.67 10.99 -8.70
C GLY A 40 -26.42 11.41 -7.43
N ALA A 41 -27.06 12.58 -7.44
CA ALA A 41 -27.88 13.07 -6.32
C ALA A 41 -29.35 12.61 -6.40
N THR A 42 -29.76 11.98 -7.49
CA THR A 42 -31.13 11.50 -7.69
C THR A 42 -31.40 10.27 -6.84
N ARG A 43 -32.65 10.12 -6.36
CA ARG A 43 -33.14 8.93 -5.66
C ARG A 43 -33.97 8.01 -6.57
N GLY A 44 -33.81 8.13 -7.88
CA GLY A 44 -34.50 7.35 -8.88
C GLY A 44 -34.05 5.88 -8.88
N ARG A 45 -34.70 5.07 -9.77
CA ARG A 45 -34.46 3.62 -9.87
C ARG A 45 -33.01 3.24 -10.09
N ARG A 46 -32.18 4.07 -10.79
CA ARG A 46 -30.75 3.85 -10.99
C ARG A 46 -29.90 4.01 -9.72
N ALA A 47 -30.35 4.82 -8.76
CA ALA A 47 -29.70 5.04 -7.46
C ALA A 47 -30.42 4.30 -6.32
N ALA A 48 -31.40 3.45 -6.63
CA ALA A 48 -32.10 2.66 -5.63
C ALA A 48 -31.15 1.70 -4.93
N GLY A 49 -31.14 1.72 -3.59
CA GLY A 49 -30.24 0.92 -2.78
C GLY A 49 -28.88 1.57 -2.49
N TRP A 50 -28.56 2.72 -3.06
CA TRP A 50 -27.31 3.44 -2.77
C TRP A 50 -27.40 4.03 -1.35
N ARG A 51 -26.57 3.47 -0.45
CA ARG A 51 -26.49 3.90 0.94
C ARG A 51 -25.38 4.95 1.09
N ALA A 52 -25.72 6.22 0.88
CA ALA A 52 -24.83 7.34 1.15
C ALA A 52 -25.29 8.06 2.43
N ALA A 53 -24.52 7.93 3.51
CA ALA A 53 -24.77 8.64 4.76
C ALA A 53 -23.89 9.90 4.82
N GLY A 54 -24.38 10.97 5.45
CA GLY A 54 -23.62 12.20 5.70
C GLY A 54 -22.77 12.09 6.97
N THR A 55 -22.13 10.93 7.20
CA THR A 55 -21.27 10.65 8.36
C THR A 55 -19.83 11.11 8.11
N ASP A 56 -19.09 11.38 9.17
CA ASP A 56 -17.64 11.60 9.10
C ASP A 56 -16.88 10.26 8.94
N ALA A 57 -15.59 10.35 8.60
CA ALA A 57 -14.75 9.17 8.41
C ALA A 57 -14.65 8.31 9.68
N ASN A 58 -14.62 8.94 10.86
CA ASN A 58 -14.41 8.24 12.12
C ASN A 58 -15.62 7.40 12.50
N ALA A 59 -16.85 7.90 12.26
CA ALA A 59 -18.08 7.15 12.49
C ALA A 59 -18.20 5.93 11.54
N GLU A 60 -17.71 6.05 10.30
CA GLU A 60 -17.70 4.93 9.34
C GLU A 60 -16.66 3.88 9.74
N ILE A 61 -15.43 4.32 10.09
CA ILE A 61 -14.32 3.45 10.50
C ILE A 61 -14.65 2.71 11.80
N SER A 62 -15.23 3.40 12.79
CA SER A 62 -15.54 2.78 14.10
C SER A 62 -16.44 1.56 13.97
N ARG A 63 -17.37 1.56 13.01
CA ARG A 63 -18.33 0.47 12.80
C ARG A 63 -17.79 -0.70 11.99
N GLY A 64 -16.90 -0.43 11.03
CA GLY A 64 -16.45 -1.43 10.07
C GLY A 64 -14.96 -1.77 10.12
N GLY A 65 -14.14 -0.91 10.69
CA GLY A 65 -12.68 -0.97 10.58
C GLY A 65 -12.06 -2.26 11.11
N ALA A 66 -12.48 -2.74 12.26
CA ALA A 66 -11.98 -3.99 12.86
C ALA A 66 -12.30 -5.21 11.96
N ARG A 67 -13.54 -5.29 11.44
CA ARG A 67 -13.92 -6.39 10.53
C ARG A 67 -13.15 -6.33 9.21
N LEU A 68 -13.03 -5.15 8.62
CA LEU A 68 -12.25 -4.97 7.37
C LEU A 68 -10.80 -5.39 7.55
N ARG A 69 -10.17 -5.00 8.66
CA ARG A 69 -8.80 -5.39 9.02
C ARG A 69 -8.66 -6.91 9.13
N ASN A 70 -9.56 -7.58 9.86
CA ASN A 70 -9.51 -9.02 10.03
C ASN A 70 -9.69 -9.78 8.71
N VAL A 71 -10.61 -9.33 7.86
CA VAL A 71 -10.82 -9.90 6.52
C VAL A 71 -9.58 -9.67 5.63
N ALA A 72 -8.97 -8.48 5.67
CA ALA A 72 -7.77 -8.19 4.90
C ALA A 72 -6.59 -9.08 5.33
N ARG A 73 -6.38 -9.29 6.63
CA ARG A 73 -5.37 -10.21 7.17
C ARG A 73 -5.60 -11.66 6.71
N ASP A 74 -6.85 -12.10 6.70
CA ASP A 74 -7.19 -13.42 6.19
C ASP A 74 -6.89 -13.54 4.70
N MET A 75 -7.23 -12.53 3.91
CA MET A 75 -6.92 -12.48 2.48
C MET A 75 -5.42 -12.49 2.21
N VAL A 76 -4.63 -11.72 2.96
CA VAL A 76 -3.16 -11.68 2.78
C VAL A 76 -2.54 -13.05 3.08
N ARG A 77 -3.09 -13.82 4.02
CA ARG A 77 -2.62 -15.18 4.31
C ARG A 77 -2.99 -16.19 3.23
N ASN A 78 -4.18 -16.06 2.63
CA ASN A 78 -4.80 -17.13 1.85
C ASN A 78 -4.97 -16.82 0.36
N ASN A 79 -4.81 -15.54 -0.06
CA ASN A 79 -4.95 -15.12 -1.45
C ASN A 79 -3.59 -14.63 -2.00
N PRO A 80 -3.06 -15.26 -3.07
CA PRO A 80 -1.74 -14.93 -3.61
C PRO A 80 -1.63 -13.50 -4.15
N HIS A 81 -2.70 -12.96 -4.73
CA HIS A 81 -2.71 -11.57 -5.23
C HIS A 81 -2.71 -10.56 -4.08
N ALA A 82 -3.39 -10.86 -2.96
CA ALA A 82 -3.35 -10.03 -1.77
C ALA A 82 -1.96 -10.02 -1.12
N ALA A 83 -1.35 -11.20 -0.97
CA ALA A 83 0.01 -11.33 -0.46
C ALA A 83 1.02 -10.56 -1.34
N ARG A 84 0.90 -10.70 -2.67
CA ARG A 84 1.75 -10.00 -3.63
C ARG A 84 1.56 -8.49 -3.57
N ALA A 85 0.33 -7.99 -3.44
CA ALA A 85 0.06 -6.56 -3.32
C ALA A 85 0.76 -5.93 -2.11
N VAL A 86 0.67 -6.56 -0.93
CA VAL A 86 1.39 -6.10 0.28
C VAL A 86 2.89 -6.07 0.03
N GLN A 87 3.43 -7.13 -0.59
CA GLN A 87 4.86 -7.22 -0.91
C GLN A 87 5.31 -6.11 -1.85
N VAL A 88 4.64 -5.94 -2.99
CA VAL A 88 4.99 -4.93 -4.01
C VAL A 88 4.94 -3.51 -3.45
N ILE A 89 3.91 -3.19 -2.66
CA ILE A 89 3.78 -1.86 -2.06
C ILE A 89 4.88 -1.64 -1.01
N SER A 90 5.13 -2.62 -0.13
CA SER A 90 6.15 -2.47 0.92
C SER A 90 7.57 -2.40 0.34
N GLU A 91 7.88 -3.22 -0.66
CA GLU A 91 9.15 -3.19 -1.38
C GLU A 91 9.34 -1.86 -2.13
N GLY A 92 8.29 -1.35 -2.78
CA GLY A 92 8.35 -0.07 -3.48
C GLY A 92 8.53 1.12 -2.53
N VAL A 93 7.85 1.11 -1.38
CA VAL A 93 7.88 2.24 -0.42
C VAL A 93 9.17 2.25 0.40
N VAL A 94 9.61 1.10 0.89
CA VAL A 94 10.75 0.98 1.80
C VAL A 94 12.02 0.50 1.09
N GLY A 95 11.89 -0.44 0.15
CA GLY A 95 13.04 -1.02 -0.55
C GLY A 95 14.13 -1.48 0.43
N ALA A 96 15.34 -0.99 0.22
CA ALA A 96 16.48 -1.22 1.13
C ALA A 96 16.42 -0.38 2.42
N GLY A 97 15.48 0.55 2.54
CA GLY A 97 15.29 1.40 3.71
C GLY A 97 15.16 2.88 3.37
N ILE A 98 14.38 3.60 4.17
CA ILE A 98 14.34 5.07 4.16
C ILE A 98 15.44 5.53 5.12
N THR A 99 16.56 6.00 4.56
CA THR A 99 17.80 6.28 5.32
C THR A 99 17.76 7.64 6.00
N PRO A 100 18.21 7.74 7.27
CA PRO A 100 18.33 9.00 7.97
C PRO A 100 19.68 9.66 7.73
N ASN A 101 19.66 10.97 7.48
CA ASN A 101 20.83 11.83 7.32
C ASN A 101 20.74 13.03 8.26
N PHE A 102 21.86 13.64 8.61
CA PHE A 102 21.91 14.76 9.54
C PHE A 102 22.26 16.07 8.81
N ALA A 103 21.47 17.11 9.05
CA ALA A 103 21.72 18.44 8.50
C ALA A 103 21.89 19.48 9.61
N GLY A 104 22.75 20.48 9.35
CA GLY A 104 23.02 21.57 10.31
C GLY A 104 24.02 21.16 11.41
N VAL A 105 24.92 20.23 11.11
CA VAL A 105 25.88 19.64 12.07
C VAL A 105 27.31 19.98 11.66
N ASN A 106 28.18 20.27 12.63
CA ASN A 106 29.61 20.35 12.36
C ASN A 106 30.23 18.96 12.11
N PRO A 107 31.38 18.84 11.42
CA PRO A 107 31.97 17.55 11.02
C PRO A 107 32.25 16.58 12.18
N SER A 108 32.65 17.07 13.35
CA SER A 108 32.98 16.22 14.51
C SER A 108 31.72 15.59 15.11
N ASP A 109 30.65 16.38 15.26
CA ASP A 109 29.36 15.89 15.77
C ASP A 109 28.66 15.00 14.73
N LEU A 110 28.79 15.31 13.44
CA LEU A 110 28.29 14.48 12.34
C LEU A 110 28.88 13.06 12.39
N LYS A 111 30.21 12.98 12.52
CA LYS A 111 30.88 11.69 12.68
C LYS A 111 30.34 10.88 13.86
N ARG A 112 30.15 11.56 15.01
CA ARG A 112 29.63 10.89 16.21
C ARG A 112 28.19 10.45 16.06
N LEU A 113 27.33 11.26 15.43
CA LEU A 113 25.95 10.90 15.13
C LEU A 113 25.85 9.72 14.15
N ASN A 114 26.71 9.68 13.12
CA ASN A 114 26.78 8.55 12.18
C ASN A 114 27.27 7.27 12.87
N GLU A 115 28.23 7.33 13.79
CA GLU A 115 28.64 6.19 14.59
C GLU A 115 27.50 5.65 15.46
N LEU A 116 26.72 6.53 16.10
CA LEU A 116 25.55 6.15 16.91
C LEU A 116 24.42 5.58 16.04
N LYS A 117 24.18 6.17 14.86
CA LYS A 117 23.24 5.67 13.85
C LYS A 117 23.60 4.22 13.48
N ALA A 118 24.84 3.99 13.05
CA ALA A 118 25.31 2.68 12.60
C ALA A 118 25.24 1.62 13.72
N ARG A 119 25.59 1.99 14.95
CA ARG A 119 25.60 1.04 16.09
C ARG A 119 24.20 0.77 16.67
N HIS A 120 23.24 1.67 16.52
CA HIS A 120 21.92 1.55 17.14
C HIS A 120 20.79 1.32 16.13
N LEU A 121 20.68 2.17 15.09
CA LEU A 121 19.57 2.07 14.12
C LEU A 121 19.80 1.01 13.05
N GLU A 122 21.06 0.81 12.62
CA GLU A 122 21.43 -0.15 11.58
C GLU A 122 21.79 -1.53 12.13
N THR A 123 21.40 -1.79 13.37
CA THR A 123 21.51 -3.07 14.06
C THR A 123 20.19 -3.43 14.74
N THR A 124 20.08 -4.66 15.22
CA THR A 124 18.89 -5.10 15.97
C THR A 124 18.75 -4.44 17.36
N ALA A 125 19.71 -3.60 17.77
CA ALA A 125 19.65 -2.87 19.03
C ALA A 125 18.43 -1.94 19.13
N VAL A 126 17.96 -1.41 18.02
CA VAL A 126 16.80 -0.51 17.96
C VAL A 126 15.48 -1.23 18.19
N ASP A 127 15.41 -2.53 17.88
CA ASP A 127 14.17 -3.31 17.96
C ASP A 127 13.96 -3.88 19.37
N ALA A 128 12.79 -3.63 19.95
CA ALA A 128 12.43 -4.20 21.25
C ALA A 128 12.31 -5.74 21.20
N ALA A 129 12.01 -6.33 20.04
CA ALA A 129 12.01 -7.77 19.81
C ALA A 129 13.38 -8.34 19.42
N GLY A 130 14.37 -7.49 19.12
CA GLY A 130 15.74 -7.89 18.77
C GLY A 130 15.87 -8.62 17.43
N LYS A 131 14.93 -8.45 16.49
CA LYS A 131 14.90 -9.18 15.21
C LYS A 131 15.29 -8.33 14.02
N HIS A 132 14.94 -7.07 14.03
CA HIS A 132 15.08 -6.17 12.88
C HIS A 132 15.95 -4.96 13.22
N ASP A 133 16.62 -4.45 12.21
CA ASP A 133 17.16 -3.09 12.23
C ASP A 133 16.04 -2.07 11.92
N LEU A 134 16.39 -0.78 11.84
CA LEU A 134 15.45 0.27 11.49
C LEU A 134 14.72 0.00 10.16
N TYR A 135 15.42 -0.51 9.17
CA TYR A 135 14.89 -0.71 7.81
C TYR A 135 13.92 -1.88 7.75
N GLY A 136 14.23 -2.95 8.48
CA GLY A 136 13.31 -4.08 8.69
C GLY A 136 12.04 -3.68 9.43
N LEU A 137 12.16 -2.81 10.45
CA LEU A 137 11.00 -2.25 11.17
C LEU A 137 10.16 -1.32 10.30
N GLN A 138 10.77 -0.52 9.42
CA GLN A 138 10.04 0.28 8.43
C GLN A 138 9.24 -0.62 7.48
N ASN A 139 9.84 -1.70 6.97
CA ASN A 139 9.17 -2.66 6.11
C ASN A 139 7.98 -3.31 6.83
N LEU A 140 8.18 -3.78 8.06
CA LEU A 140 7.12 -4.37 8.89
C LEU A 140 5.97 -3.38 9.12
N ALA A 141 6.30 -2.12 9.40
CA ALA A 141 5.31 -1.07 9.60
C ALA A 141 4.50 -0.78 8.33
N VAL A 142 5.15 -0.70 7.16
CA VAL A 142 4.45 -0.47 5.89
C VAL A 142 3.61 -1.68 5.48
N ARG A 143 4.08 -2.92 5.69
CA ARG A 143 3.26 -4.12 5.50
C ARG A 143 1.99 -4.07 6.33
N SER A 144 2.12 -3.77 7.62
CA SER A 144 0.97 -3.62 8.54
C SER A 144 0.05 -2.48 8.14
N LEU A 145 0.60 -1.36 7.64
CA LEU A 145 -0.17 -0.24 7.10
C LEU A 145 -1.06 -0.67 5.93
N VAL A 146 -0.52 -1.40 4.97
CA VAL A 146 -1.27 -1.84 3.78
C VAL A 146 -2.33 -2.86 4.16
N GLU A 147 -1.94 -3.87 4.94
CA GLU A 147 -2.80 -4.97 5.35
C GLU A 147 -3.90 -4.52 6.32
N SER A 148 -3.51 -3.85 7.40
CA SER A 148 -4.42 -3.48 8.49
C SER A 148 -4.96 -2.07 8.39
N GLY A 149 -4.36 -1.21 7.55
CA GLY A 149 -4.72 0.19 7.35
C GLY A 149 -4.00 1.17 8.27
N GLU A 150 -3.47 0.68 9.37
CA GLU A 150 -2.77 1.48 10.37
C GLU A 150 -1.84 0.61 11.22
N VAL A 151 -0.83 1.25 11.80
CA VAL A 151 0.14 0.60 12.71
C VAL A 151 0.64 1.59 13.75
N LEU A 152 0.94 1.11 14.93
CA LEU A 152 1.52 1.91 16.01
C LEU A 152 3.01 1.55 16.15
N ILE A 153 3.86 2.56 16.19
CA ILE A 153 5.27 2.42 16.50
C ILE A 153 5.49 3.07 17.87
N ARG A 154 5.86 2.27 18.86
CA ARG A 154 5.99 2.71 20.24
C ARG A 154 7.45 2.87 20.62
N LEU A 155 7.77 4.01 21.22
CA LEU A 155 9.04 4.26 21.89
C LEU A 155 9.09 3.49 23.24
N ARG A 156 10.20 2.83 23.50
CA ARG A 156 10.51 2.14 24.75
C ARG A 156 11.82 2.69 25.31
N TRP A 157 11.74 3.57 26.28
CA TRP A 157 12.92 3.99 27.01
C TRP A 157 13.51 2.82 27.79
N ARG A 158 14.83 2.71 27.78
CA ARG A 158 15.60 1.67 28.46
C ARG A 158 16.55 2.28 29.48
N ASP A 159 16.85 1.51 30.50
CA ASP A 159 17.91 1.90 31.45
C ASP A 159 19.26 1.96 30.73
N ARG A 160 20.11 2.92 31.08
CA ARG A 160 21.49 3.02 30.57
C ARG A 160 22.32 1.75 30.83
N ARG A 161 21.96 0.96 31.85
CA ARG A 161 22.60 -0.32 32.15
C ARG A 161 22.21 -1.45 31.21
N SER A 162 21.28 -1.24 30.29
CA SER A 162 20.85 -2.25 29.32
C SER A 162 21.91 -2.68 28.31
N GLY A 163 23.05 -1.95 28.26
CA GLY A 163 24.15 -2.22 27.30
C GLY A 163 23.86 -1.81 25.85
N LEU A 164 22.74 -1.13 25.62
CA LEU A 164 22.39 -0.61 24.31
C LEU A 164 23.24 0.61 23.95
N PRO A 165 23.57 0.82 22.66
CA PRO A 165 24.29 2.02 22.21
C PRO A 165 23.56 3.33 22.53
N LEU A 166 22.21 3.32 22.48
CA LEU A 166 21.34 4.39 22.93
C LEU A 166 20.23 3.84 23.84
N PRO A 167 19.79 4.60 24.87
CA PRO A 167 18.89 4.10 25.89
C PRO A 167 17.41 4.06 25.44
N PHE A 168 17.13 3.60 24.22
CA PHE A 168 15.76 3.39 23.74
C PHE A 168 15.68 2.25 22.74
N GLN A 169 14.50 1.73 22.56
CA GLN A 169 14.11 0.80 21.51
C GLN A 169 12.77 1.20 20.95
N ILE A 170 12.42 0.72 19.77
CA ILE A 170 11.10 0.88 19.18
C ILE A 170 10.41 -0.48 19.06
N GLU A 171 9.10 -0.45 19.14
CA GLU A 171 8.25 -1.62 19.06
C GLU A 171 7.13 -1.34 18.05
N VAL A 172 7.03 -2.17 17.01
CA VAL A 172 5.94 -2.09 16.03
C VAL A 172 4.78 -2.93 16.57
N LEU A 173 3.63 -2.29 16.75
CA LEU A 173 2.43 -2.87 17.34
C LEU A 173 1.26 -2.83 16.33
N GLU A 174 0.53 -3.93 16.25
CA GLU A 174 -0.77 -3.94 15.57
C GLU A 174 -1.75 -3.02 16.32
N THR A 175 -2.66 -2.39 15.57
CA THR A 175 -3.64 -1.47 16.17
C THR A 175 -4.64 -2.14 17.10
N ASP A 176 -4.67 -3.47 17.13
CA ASP A 176 -5.46 -4.26 18.09
C ASP A 176 -5.00 -4.08 19.54
N TYR A 177 -3.76 -3.59 19.74
CA TYR A 177 -3.32 -3.14 21.07
C TYR A 177 -4.05 -1.89 21.57
N LEU A 178 -4.70 -1.12 20.70
CA LEU A 178 -5.46 0.07 21.06
C LEU A 178 -6.82 -0.33 21.62
N ASP A 179 -7.10 0.11 22.85
CA ASP A 179 -8.37 -0.13 23.54
C ASP A 179 -9.48 0.76 22.94
N THR A 180 -10.07 0.29 21.86
CA THR A 180 -11.15 1.01 21.17
C THR A 180 -12.48 1.03 21.93
N SER A 181 -12.58 0.36 23.09
CA SER A 181 -13.75 0.43 23.95
C SER A 181 -13.77 1.69 24.82
N LYS A 182 -12.62 2.35 24.97
CA LYS A 182 -12.53 3.61 25.70
C LYS A 182 -12.97 4.76 24.79
N ASP A 183 -14.16 5.24 25.04
CA ASP A 183 -14.77 6.43 24.46
C ASP A 183 -15.37 7.31 25.55
N GLY A 184 -15.37 8.62 25.37
CA GLY A 184 -16.04 9.55 26.26
C GLY A 184 -15.16 10.68 26.75
N GLU A 185 -15.64 11.42 27.74
CA GLU A 185 -14.95 12.56 28.33
C GLU A 185 -14.25 12.16 29.63
N THR A 186 -12.99 12.61 29.80
CA THR A 186 -12.22 12.39 31.04
C THR A 186 -12.61 13.42 32.08
N SER A 187 -12.28 13.16 33.37
CA SER A 187 -12.47 14.11 34.48
C SER A 187 -11.72 15.45 34.27
N SER A 188 -10.68 15.47 33.42
CA SER A 188 -9.92 16.68 33.05
C SER A 188 -10.55 17.44 31.87
N GLY A 189 -11.66 16.98 31.30
CA GLY A 189 -12.32 17.57 30.15
C GLY A 189 -11.64 17.29 28.82
N ASN A 190 -10.78 16.27 28.74
CA ASN A 190 -10.26 15.74 27.50
C ASN A 190 -11.26 14.74 26.91
N VAL A 191 -11.21 14.53 25.59
CA VAL A 191 -12.11 13.60 24.90
C VAL A 191 -11.32 12.38 24.45
N ILE A 192 -11.81 11.20 24.78
CA ILE A 192 -11.27 9.93 24.26
C ILE A 192 -12.17 9.47 23.12
N VAL A 193 -11.56 9.17 21.98
CA VAL A 193 -12.25 8.59 20.80
C VAL A 193 -11.50 7.34 20.38
N GLN A 194 -12.18 6.19 20.46
CA GLN A 194 -11.60 4.89 20.10
C GLN A 194 -10.21 4.64 20.73
N GLY A 195 -10.06 4.97 22.03
CA GLY A 195 -8.82 4.76 22.78
C GLY A 195 -7.74 5.82 22.56
N ILE A 196 -7.99 6.87 21.80
CA ILE A 196 -7.08 8.00 21.60
C ILE A 196 -7.62 9.21 22.36
N GLU A 197 -6.81 9.76 23.27
CA GLU A 197 -7.16 10.93 24.09
C GLU A 197 -6.73 12.22 23.39
N PHE A 198 -7.66 13.18 23.30
CA PHE A 198 -7.45 14.49 22.71
C PHE A 198 -7.69 15.62 23.74
N ASP A 199 -6.91 16.68 23.65
CA ASP A 199 -7.17 17.91 24.41
C ASP A 199 -8.37 18.69 23.83
N LYS A 200 -8.77 19.75 24.53
CA LYS A 200 -9.86 20.65 24.11
C LYS A 200 -9.60 21.36 22.76
N LYS A 201 -8.34 21.33 22.27
CA LYS A 201 -7.92 21.88 20.97
C LYS A 201 -7.80 20.82 19.87
N GLY A 202 -8.14 19.56 20.16
CA GLY A 202 -8.05 18.44 19.24
C GLY A 202 -6.64 17.86 19.05
N ARG A 203 -5.65 18.21 19.91
CA ARG A 203 -4.32 17.62 19.87
C ARG A 203 -4.33 16.27 20.60
N ARG A 204 -3.66 15.27 20.03
CA ARG A 204 -3.48 13.96 20.67
C ARG A 204 -2.60 14.10 21.91
N LEU A 205 -3.08 13.60 23.03
CA LEU A 205 -2.36 13.60 24.31
C LEU A 205 -1.85 12.20 24.67
N ALA A 206 -2.64 11.18 24.42
CA ALA A 206 -2.29 9.82 24.81
C ALA A 206 -3.04 8.75 23.97
N TYR A 207 -2.56 7.53 24.11
CA TYR A 207 -3.17 6.31 23.57
C TYR A 207 -3.40 5.33 24.73
N HIS A 208 -4.56 4.70 24.77
CA HIS A 208 -4.87 3.65 25.73
C HIS A 208 -4.54 2.29 25.11
N LEU A 209 -3.44 1.68 25.53
CA LEU A 209 -2.92 0.46 24.94
C LEU A 209 -2.98 -0.72 25.92
N TYR A 210 -3.41 -1.87 25.44
CA TYR A 210 -3.26 -3.13 26.15
C TYR A 210 -1.78 -3.49 26.29
N ALA A 211 -1.43 -4.12 27.41
CA ALA A 211 -0.07 -4.62 27.65
C ALA A 211 0.29 -5.78 26.71
N ARG A 212 -0.71 -6.52 26.24
CA ARG A 212 -0.58 -7.68 25.33
C ARG A 212 -1.65 -7.61 24.25
N HIS A 213 -1.39 -8.31 23.13
CA HIS A 213 -2.36 -8.37 22.04
C HIS A 213 -3.64 -9.10 22.50
N PRO A 214 -4.84 -8.49 22.41
CA PRO A 214 -6.07 -9.08 22.96
C PRO A 214 -6.48 -10.40 22.27
N GLY A 215 -6.08 -10.63 21.01
CA GLY A 215 -6.27 -11.89 20.29
C GLY A 215 -5.14 -12.91 20.47
N GLY A 216 -4.21 -12.69 21.37
CA GLY A 216 -3.09 -13.61 21.61
C GLY A 216 -3.48 -14.85 22.41
N ILE A 217 -2.59 -15.86 22.39
CA ILE A 217 -2.73 -17.07 23.24
C ILE A 217 -2.21 -16.73 24.63
N PHE A 218 -3.11 -16.65 25.62
CA PHE A 218 -2.76 -16.34 26.99
C PHE A 218 -3.26 -17.44 27.96
N PRO A 219 -2.57 -17.65 29.09
CA PRO A 219 -3.12 -18.44 30.20
C PRO A 219 -4.43 -17.80 30.72
N PHE A 220 -5.33 -18.61 31.23
CA PHE A 220 -6.55 -18.15 31.91
C PHE A 220 -6.24 -17.09 32.96
N GLY A 221 -7.03 -15.98 33.00
CA GLY A 221 -6.85 -14.91 33.95
C GLY A 221 -5.91 -13.77 33.54
N ALA A 222 -5.54 -13.67 32.25
CA ALA A 222 -4.78 -12.52 31.77
C ALA A 222 -5.60 -11.23 31.95
N ASP A 223 -4.98 -10.24 32.58
CA ASP A 223 -5.55 -8.91 32.74
C ASP A 223 -5.45 -8.14 31.41
N PHE A 224 -6.60 -7.68 30.94
CA PHE A 224 -6.74 -6.85 29.72
C PHE A 224 -6.91 -5.36 30.06
N GLU A 225 -6.36 -4.90 31.18
CA GLU A 225 -6.36 -3.49 31.48
C GLU A 225 -5.47 -2.72 30.48
N SER A 226 -6.02 -1.66 29.91
CA SER A 226 -5.26 -0.79 29.03
C SER A 226 -4.60 0.33 29.82
N HIS A 227 -3.35 0.64 29.47
CA HIS A 227 -2.56 1.70 30.08
C HIS A 227 -2.51 2.93 29.19
N ARG A 228 -2.52 4.10 29.83
CA ARG A 228 -2.36 5.37 29.17
C ARG A 228 -0.89 5.58 28.78
N VAL A 229 -0.61 5.69 27.47
CA VAL A 229 0.72 5.95 26.90
C VAL A 229 0.73 7.35 26.28
N PRO A 230 1.70 8.24 26.63
CA PRO A 230 1.78 9.56 26.05
C PRO A 230 1.88 9.53 24.52
N ALA A 231 1.21 10.48 23.85
CA ALA A 231 1.24 10.54 22.37
C ALA A 231 2.65 10.80 21.80
N GLU A 232 3.53 11.41 22.59
CA GLU A 232 4.94 11.65 22.24
C GLU A 232 5.75 10.34 22.10
N GLU A 233 5.30 9.26 22.74
CA GLU A 233 5.91 7.94 22.68
C GLU A 233 5.30 7.06 21.56
N ILE A 234 4.34 7.57 20.80
CA ILE A 234 3.64 6.81 19.74
C ILE A 234 3.77 7.53 18.41
N ALA A 235 4.27 6.82 17.42
CA ALA A 235 4.11 7.19 16.02
C ALA A 235 2.95 6.36 15.44
N HIS A 236 1.84 7.02 15.13
CA HIS A 236 0.66 6.38 14.57
C HIS A 236 0.67 6.56 13.05
N LEU A 237 1.02 5.51 12.34
CA LEU A 237 1.14 5.48 10.89
C LEU A 237 -0.15 4.99 10.26
N TYR A 238 -0.82 5.82 9.49
CA TYR A 238 -1.99 5.50 8.67
C TYR A 238 -2.17 6.52 7.55
N ARG A 239 -2.90 6.15 6.50
CA ARG A 239 -3.24 7.05 5.40
C ARG A 239 -4.49 7.86 5.74
N VAL A 240 -4.40 9.17 5.57
CA VAL A 240 -5.53 10.08 5.76
C VAL A 240 -6.21 10.29 4.42
N ASP A 241 -7.39 9.70 4.23
CA ASP A 241 -8.18 9.81 3.01
C ASP A 241 -9.27 10.89 3.11
N ARG A 242 -9.66 11.28 4.34
CA ARG A 242 -10.64 12.34 4.60
C ARG A 242 -10.15 13.28 5.72
N PRO A 243 -10.47 14.59 5.64
CA PRO A 243 -10.15 15.54 6.72
C PRO A 243 -10.67 15.06 8.07
N ALA A 244 -9.93 15.36 9.15
CA ALA A 244 -10.23 14.99 10.53
C ALA A 244 -10.29 13.47 10.82
N GLN A 245 -9.85 12.62 9.91
CA GLN A 245 -9.71 11.17 10.14
C GLN A 245 -8.65 10.90 11.21
N ILE A 246 -8.99 10.09 12.23
CA ILE A 246 -8.10 9.76 13.34
C ILE A 246 -7.57 8.32 13.30
N ARG A 247 -8.17 7.45 12.51
CA ARG A 247 -7.83 6.02 12.34
C ARG A 247 -7.64 5.68 10.86
N GLY A 248 -6.87 4.62 10.59
CA GLY A 248 -6.66 4.09 9.26
C GLY A 248 -7.68 3.05 8.82
N VAL A 249 -7.75 2.81 7.51
CA VAL A 249 -8.55 1.76 6.88
C VAL A 249 -7.63 0.93 6.00
N THR A 250 -7.79 -0.40 6.02
CA THR A 250 -7.01 -1.30 5.16
C THR A 250 -7.09 -0.85 3.69
N TRP A 251 -5.96 -0.91 3.00
CA TRP A 251 -5.90 -0.54 1.58
C TRP A 251 -6.68 -1.50 0.70
N PHE A 252 -7.02 -2.67 1.23
CA PHE A 252 -7.87 -3.65 0.56
C PHE A 252 -9.37 -3.31 0.58
N ALA A 253 -9.80 -2.32 1.39
CA ALA A 253 -11.22 -2.00 1.54
C ALA A 253 -12.01 -1.89 0.22
N PRO A 254 -11.52 -1.22 -0.85
CA PRO A 254 -12.25 -1.10 -2.12
C PRO A 254 -12.25 -2.39 -2.95
N VAL A 255 -11.37 -3.35 -2.68
CA VAL A 255 -11.15 -4.54 -3.52
C VAL A 255 -11.48 -5.86 -2.85
N ILE A 256 -11.74 -5.88 -1.54
CA ILE A 256 -12.01 -7.11 -0.76
C ILE A 256 -13.07 -7.99 -1.44
N LEU A 257 -14.22 -7.43 -1.79
CA LEU A 257 -15.30 -8.19 -2.40
C LEU A 257 -14.93 -8.70 -3.80
N ARG A 258 -14.27 -7.85 -4.62
CA ARG A 258 -13.80 -8.26 -5.94
C ARG A 258 -12.79 -9.39 -5.89
N MET A 259 -11.85 -9.34 -4.95
CA MET A 259 -10.87 -10.41 -4.76
C MET A 259 -11.52 -11.71 -4.33
N ARG A 260 -12.54 -11.64 -3.48
CA ARG A 260 -13.32 -12.81 -3.07
C ARG A 260 -14.11 -13.39 -4.23
N ASP A 261 -14.89 -12.56 -4.95
CA ASP A 261 -15.66 -13.00 -6.11
C ASP A 261 -14.75 -13.64 -7.18
N PHE A 262 -13.55 -13.10 -7.38
CA PHE A 262 -12.57 -13.66 -8.31
C PHE A 262 -12.05 -15.03 -7.85
N ALA A 263 -11.75 -15.20 -6.56
CA ALA A 263 -11.34 -16.48 -5.99
C ALA A 263 -12.44 -17.53 -6.13
N ASP A 264 -13.67 -17.20 -5.72
CA ASP A 264 -14.83 -18.08 -5.81
C ASP A 264 -15.11 -18.51 -7.29
N TYR A 265 -15.00 -17.57 -8.22
CA TYR A 265 -15.15 -17.85 -9.65
C TYR A 265 -14.03 -18.76 -10.20
N SER A 266 -12.80 -18.53 -9.78
CA SER A 266 -11.65 -19.36 -10.19
C SER A 266 -11.79 -20.79 -9.68
N ASP A 267 -12.25 -20.97 -8.44
CA ASP A 267 -12.52 -22.28 -7.85
C ASP A 267 -13.66 -22.99 -8.60
N ALA A 268 -14.74 -22.28 -8.92
CA ALA A 268 -15.84 -22.83 -9.72
C ALA A 268 -15.38 -23.28 -11.11
N GLN A 269 -14.50 -22.52 -11.77
CA GLN A 269 -13.90 -22.89 -13.06
C GLN A 269 -13.01 -24.13 -12.94
N LEU A 270 -12.20 -24.24 -11.88
CA LEU A 270 -11.37 -25.41 -11.61
C LEU A 270 -12.22 -26.66 -11.41
N VAL A 271 -13.28 -26.57 -10.59
CA VAL A 271 -14.22 -27.70 -10.38
C VAL A 271 -14.88 -28.10 -11.69
N ARG A 272 -15.30 -27.15 -12.49
CA ARG A 272 -15.87 -27.40 -13.82
C ARG A 272 -14.89 -28.11 -14.75
N GLN A 273 -13.62 -27.67 -14.81
CA GLN A 273 -12.59 -28.32 -15.62
C GLN A 273 -12.31 -29.75 -15.14
N LYS A 274 -12.29 -29.98 -13.83
CA LYS A 274 -12.17 -31.35 -13.25
C LYS A 274 -13.34 -32.24 -13.67
N ILE A 275 -14.57 -31.71 -13.60
CA ILE A 275 -15.76 -32.47 -14.06
C ILE A 275 -15.70 -32.73 -15.57
N ALA A 276 -15.25 -31.76 -16.37
CA ALA A 276 -15.08 -31.90 -17.80
C ALA A 276 -14.00 -32.92 -18.18
N ALA A 277 -12.95 -33.07 -17.36
CA ALA A 277 -11.92 -34.06 -17.54
C ALA A 277 -12.38 -35.48 -17.14
N CYS A 278 -13.42 -35.60 -16.30
CA CYS A 278 -14.07 -36.84 -16.04
C CYS A 278 -15.11 -37.09 -17.15
N PHE A 279 -14.75 -37.82 -18.20
CA PHE A 279 -15.68 -38.18 -19.28
C PHE A 279 -16.91 -38.87 -18.70
N ALA A 280 -18.02 -38.16 -18.62
CA ALA A 280 -19.32 -38.74 -18.28
C ALA A 280 -19.91 -39.35 -19.56
N VAL A 281 -19.94 -40.63 -19.60
CA VAL A 281 -20.63 -41.42 -20.64
C VAL A 281 -22.01 -41.77 -20.13
N PHE A 282 -23.06 -41.26 -20.80
CA PHE A 282 -24.42 -41.65 -20.50
C PHE A 282 -24.87 -42.72 -21.49
N ILE A 283 -25.17 -43.89 -20.98
CA ILE A 283 -25.77 -44.98 -21.77
C ILE A 283 -27.28 -44.87 -21.68
N ARG A 284 -27.93 -44.53 -22.78
CA ARG A 284 -29.38 -44.45 -22.88
C ARG A 284 -29.89 -45.76 -23.46
N ASN A 285 -30.74 -46.44 -22.72
CA ASN A 285 -31.46 -47.63 -23.22
C ASN A 285 -32.78 -47.18 -23.88
N THR A 286 -32.93 -47.40 -25.18
CA THR A 286 -34.09 -47.07 -25.97
C THR A 286 -35.06 -48.23 -26.17
N GLY A 287 -34.70 -49.43 -25.71
CA GLY A 287 -35.44 -50.67 -25.92
C GLY A 287 -35.65 -51.49 -24.65
N GLY A 288 -36.67 -51.18 -23.85
CA GLY A 288 -37.29 -52.05 -22.84
C GLY A 288 -36.41 -52.68 -21.75
N MET A 289 -36.98 -52.94 -20.57
CA MET A 289 -36.39 -53.46 -19.33
C MET A 289 -35.13 -54.32 -19.47
N GLY A 290 -33.93 -53.67 -19.34
CA GLY A 290 -32.64 -54.35 -19.16
C GLY A 290 -32.02 -53.89 -17.85
N THR A 291 -31.66 -54.85 -17.00
CA THR A 291 -30.92 -54.59 -15.75
C THR A 291 -29.51 -54.19 -16.09
N LEU A 292 -29.08 -52.98 -15.66
CA LEU A 292 -27.67 -52.56 -15.72
C LEU A 292 -26.81 -53.50 -14.89
N ALA A 293 -25.84 -54.16 -15.54
CA ALA A 293 -24.92 -55.09 -14.87
C ALA A 293 -23.58 -54.39 -14.61
N GLY A 294 -23.51 -53.55 -13.58
CA GLY A 294 -22.24 -53.05 -13.07
C GLY A 294 -21.55 -54.04 -12.16
N LYS A 295 -20.21 -54.17 -12.24
CA LYS A 295 -19.40 -55.11 -11.43
C LYS A 295 -19.13 -54.64 -9.98
N GLY A 296 -19.67 -53.52 -9.55
CA GLY A 296 -19.55 -53.02 -8.19
C GLY A 296 -20.87 -52.46 -7.70
N LYS A 297 -21.06 -52.40 -6.39
CA LYS A 297 -22.22 -51.78 -5.76
C LYS A 297 -21.74 -50.74 -4.75
N THR A 298 -22.41 -49.59 -4.70
CA THR A 298 -22.21 -48.63 -3.59
C THR A 298 -22.77 -49.26 -2.31
N ASP A 299 -22.44 -48.67 -1.14
CA ASP A 299 -23.01 -49.06 0.18
C ASP A 299 -24.55 -49.00 0.18
N ALA A 300 -25.17 -48.24 -0.74
CA ALA A 300 -26.61 -48.17 -0.98
C ALA A 300 -27.12 -49.24 -2.00
N GLY A 301 -26.26 -50.13 -2.51
CA GLY A 301 -26.64 -51.25 -3.41
C GLY A 301 -26.75 -50.86 -4.89
N ASN A 302 -26.40 -49.64 -5.29
CA ASN A 302 -26.42 -49.20 -6.70
C ASN A 302 -25.17 -49.69 -7.45
N PRO A 303 -25.26 -50.10 -8.73
CA PRO A 303 -24.11 -50.51 -9.52
C PRO A 303 -23.16 -49.34 -9.72
N ILE A 304 -21.85 -49.55 -9.52
CA ILE A 304 -20.79 -48.60 -9.84
C ILE A 304 -20.24 -48.97 -11.22
N GLU A 305 -20.33 -48.02 -12.15
CA GLU A 305 -19.72 -48.12 -13.47
C GLU A 305 -18.51 -47.17 -13.51
N SER A 306 -17.32 -47.69 -13.77
CA SER A 306 -16.11 -46.92 -13.98
C SER A 306 -15.67 -47.00 -15.43
N VAL A 307 -15.30 -45.84 -16.02
CA VAL A 307 -14.74 -45.75 -17.35
C VAL A 307 -13.23 -45.51 -17.22
N GLU A 308 -12.41 -46.39 -17.78
CA GLU A 308 -10.96 -46.26 -17.80
C GLU A 308 -10.48 -45.75 -19.17
N PRO A 309 -9.39 -44.98 -19.26
CA PRO A 309 -8.83 -44.54 -20.53
C PRO A 309 -8.44 -45.72 -21.41
N GLY A 310 -8.96 -45.77 -22.63
CA GLY A 310 -8.68 -46.84 -23.61
C GLY A 310 -9.61 -48.06 -23.51
N MET A 311 -10.64 -48.01 -22.66
CA MET A 311 -11.64 -49.07 -22.58
C MET A 311 -12.51 -49.07 -23.85
N ILE A 312 -12.61 -50.21 -24.50
CA ILE A 312 -13.52 -50.46 -25.64
C ILE A 312 -14.56 -51.50 -25.18
N GLU A 313 -15.78 -51.03 -24.99
CA GLU A 313 -16.90 -51.89 -24.61
C GLU A 313 -17.93 -51.97 -25.74
N ARG A 314 -18.49 -53.16 -25.97
CA ARG A 314 -19.55 -53.35 -26.99
C ARG A 314 -20.88 -53.05 -26.33
N LEU A 315 -21.63 -52.11 -26.93
CA LEU A 315 -22.99 -51.79 -26.53
C LEU A 315 -23.95 -52.93 -26.86
N ARG A 316 -24.99 -53.09 -26.07
CA ARG A 316 -26.07 -54.03 -26.34
C ARG A 316 -27.06 -53.43 -27.34
N ASP A 317 -27.86 -54.29 -28.00
CA ASP A 317 -28.94 -53.82 -28.87
C ASP A 317 -29.90 -52.89 -28.12
N GLY A 318 -30.04 -51.66 -28.65
CA GLY A 318 -30.88 -50.63 -28.05
C GLY A 318 -30.17 -49.66 -27.08
N GLU A 319 -28.83 -49.84 -26.86
CA GLU A 319 -28.07 -48.89 -26.08
C GLU A 319 -27.41 -47.84 -26.99
N GLU A 320 -27.52 -46.58 -26.62
CA GLU A 320 -26.93 -45.46 -27.31
C GLU A 320 -26.03 -44.69 -26.31
N VAL A 321 -24.81 -44.39 -26.73
CA VAL A 321 -23.85 -43.61 -25.93
C VAL A 321 -24.00 -42.15 -26.22
N SER A 322 -24.31 -41.40 -25.20
CA SER A 322 -24.24 -39.91 -25.27
C SER A 322 -23.08 -39.43 -24.42
N PHE A 323 -22.13 -38.78 -25.06
CA PHE A 323 -21.06 -38.12 -24.36
C PHE A 323 -21.57 -36.76 -23.82
N GLY A 324 -21.51 -36.61 -22.51
CA GLY A 324 -21.76 -35.31 -21.88
C GLY A 324 -20.64 -34.35 -22.22
N VAL A 325 -20.86 -33.50 -23.19
CA VAL A 325 -19.92 -32.41 -23.47
C VAL A 325 -20.27 -31.25 -22.52
N PRO A 326 -19.45 -30.97 -21.50
CA PRO A 326 -19.69 -29.82 -20.66
C PRO A 326 -19.63 -28.57 -21.52
N PRO A 327 -20.54 -27.61 -21.33
CA PRO A 327 -20.52 -26.37 -22.09
C PRO A 327 -19.16 -25.67 -21.89
N GLN A 328 -18.49 -25.36 -23.00
CA GLN A 328 -17.25 -24.58 -22.95
C GLN A 328 -17.61 -23.16 -22.52
N VAL A 329 -16.93 -22.63 -21.50
CA VAL A 329 -17.00 -21.20 -21.14
C VAL A 329 -15.79 -20.55 -21.75
N GLU A 330 -16.01 -19.89 -22.85
CA GLU A 330 -15.08 -18.93 -23.40
C GLU A 330 -15.01 -17.69 -22.50
N GLY A 331 -13.86 -17.00 -22.48
CA GLY A 331 -13.73 -15.71 -21.78
C GLY A 331 -13.19 -15.74 -20.35
N TYR A 332 -12.78 -16.91 -19.79
CA TYR A 332 -12.16 -16.93 -18.44
C TYR A 332 -10.90 -16.07 -18.36
N SER A 333 -10.03 -16.16 -19.36
CA SER A 333 -8.78 -15.39 -19.40
C SER A 333 -9.05 -13.88 -19.47
N GLU A 334 -10.02 -13.47 -20.27
CA GLU A 334 -10.40 -12.05 -20.41
C GLU A 334 -11.03 -11.51 -19.12
N TYR A 335 -11.91 -12.28 -18.50
CA TYR A 335 -12.51 -11.93 -17.21
C TYR A 335 -11.44 -11.83 -16.12
N ALA A 336 -10.52 -12.78 -16.04
CA ALA A 336 -9.43 -12.78 -15.07
C ALA A 336 -8.54 -11.55 -15.22
N VAL A 337 -8.12 -11.23 -16.45
CA VAL A 337 -7.31 -10.05 -16.75
C VAL A 337 -8.04 -8.76 -16.36
N THR A 338 -9.31 -8.62 -16.76
CA THR A 338 -10.12 -7.44 -16.44
C THR A 338 -10.29 -7.26 -14.93
N THR A 339 -10.62 -8.33 -14.22
CA THR A 339 -10.83 -8.30 -12.77
C THR A 339 -9.53 -7.97 -12.02
N LEU A 340 -8.40 -8.55 -12.44
CA LEU A 340 -7.10 -8.26 -11.84
C LEU A 340 -6.64 -6.82 -12.13
N HIS A 341 -7.01 -6.24 -13.28
CA HIS A 341 -6.83 -4.80 -13.54
C HIS A 341 -7.65 -3.93 -12.57
N GLU A 342 -8.91 -4.27 -12.33
CA GLU A 342 -9.75 -3.54 -11.36
C GLU A 342 -9.16 -3.60 -9.94
N ILE A 343 -8.67 -4.78 -9.54
CA ILE A 343 -8.00 -4.99 -8.25
C ILE A 343 -6.72 -4.15 -8.16
N ALA A 344 -5.88 -4.18 -9.20
CA ALA A 344 -4.64 -3.40 -9.27
C ALA A 344 -4.91 -1.88 -9.15
N VAL A 345 -5.92 -1.38 -9.87
CA VAL A 345 -6.36 0.02 -9.80
C VAL A 345 -6.84 0.38 -8.39
N GLY A 346 -7.64 -0.48 -7.77
CA GLY A 346 -8.16 -0.24 -6.41
C GLY A 346 -7.08 -0.20 -5.33
N LEU A 347 -5.98 -0.93 -5.54
CA LEU A 347 -4.80 -0.94 -4.66
C LEU A 347 -3.76 0.15 -5.02
N GLY A 348 -3.89 0.79 -6.20
CA GLY A 348 -2.95 1.78 -6.69
C GLY A 348 -1.61 1.18 -7.16
N VAL A 349 -1.59 -0.10 -7.54
CA VAL A 349 -0.43 -0.80 -8.07
C VAL A 349 -0.55 -1.01 -9.58
N ASP A 350 0.57 -1.26 -10.24
CA ASP A 350 0.59 -1.65 -11.65
C ASP A 350 0.17 -3.12 -11.82
N TYR A 351 -0.59 -3.43 -12.87
CA TYR A 351 -1.06 -4.80 -13.18
C TYR A 351 0.09 -5.81 -13.28
N ALA A 352 1.14 -5.46 -14.02
CA ALA A 352 2.29 -6.33 -14.20
C ALA A 352 3.03 -6.59 -12.88
N SER A 353 3.13 -5.58 -12.01
CA SER A 353 3.72 -5.71 -10.67
C SER A 353 2.89 -6.63 -9.76
N LEU A 354 1.54 -6.56 -9.88
CA LEU A 354 0.63 -7.39 -9.09
C LEU A 354 0.62 -8.86 -9.55
N THR A 355 0.61 -9.09 -10.85
CA THR A 355 0.40 -10.43 -11.44
C THR A 355 1.66 -11.11 -11.92
N GLY A 356 2.72 -10.35 -12.23
CA GLY A 356 3.90 -10.84 -12.94
C GLY A 356 3.65 -11.11 -14.43
N ASP A 357 2.46 -10.79 -14.95
CA ASP A 357 2.09 -11.04 -16.34
C ASP A 357 2.50 -9.91 -17.26
N ASN A 358 3.50 -10.15 -18.07
CA ASN A 358 4.04 -9.21 -19.06
C ASN A 358 3.67 -9.56 -20.51
N ARG A 359 2.82 -10.57 -20.75
CA ARG A 359 2.50 -11.09 -22.11
C ARG A 359 1.90 -10.05 -23.04
N GLN A 360 1.14 -9.09 -22.52
CA GLN A 360 0.51 -8.01 -23.29
C GLN A 360 1.25 -6.67 -23.16
N SER A 361 2.42 -6.66 -22.51
CA SER A 361 3.20 -5.46 -22.27
C SER A 361 4.15 -5.19 -23.43
N ASN A 362 4.19 -3.95 -23.89
CA ASN A 362 5.30 -3.44 -24.70
C ASN A 362 6.13 -2.46 -23.84
N PHE A 363 7.34 -2.13 -24.30
CA PHE A 363 8.26 -1.24 -23.60
C PHE A 363 7.61 0.10 -23.19
N ALA A 364 6.82 0.71 -24.07
CA ALA A 364 6.18 1.99 -23.80
C ALA A 364 5.10 1.88 -22.70
N ASN A 365 4.26 0.85 -22.77
CA ASN A 365 3.19 0.61 -21.79
C ASN A 365 3.76 0.25 -20.42
N SER A 366 4.77 -0.63 -20.38
CA SER A 366 5.45 -0.99 -19.13
C SER A 366 6.09 0.22 -18.45
N ARG A 367 6.75 1.09 -19.26
CA ARG A 367 7.33 2.34 -18.74
C ARG A 367 6.26 3.28 -18.17
N MET A 368 5.12 3.41 -18.82
CA MET A 368 4.03 4.28 -18.35
C MET A 368 3.38 3.73 -17.06
N GLY A 369 3.17 2.42 -16.98
CA GLY A 369 2.69 1.75 -15.76
C GLY A 369 3.65 1.97 -14.59
N TRP A 370 4.93 1.70 -14.82
CA TRP A 370 5.99 1.90 -13.85
C TRP A 370 6.10 3.36 -13.35
N LEU A 371 6.03 4.35 -14.23
CA LEU A 371 6.06 5.77 -13.88
C LEU A 371 4.85 6.17 -13.00
N ARG A 372 3.65 5.65 -13.30
CA ARG A 372 2.46 5.91 -12.47
C ARG A 372 2.60 5.31 -11.09
N PHE A 373 3.06 4.06 -11.02
CA PHE A 373 3.25 3.37 -9.75
C PHE A 373 4.29 4.09 -8.87
N HIS A 374 5.41 4.53 -9.45
CA HIS A 374 6.42 5.30 -8.71
C HIS A 374 5.91 6.63 -8.17
N ARG A 375 5.01 7.33 -8.87
CA ARG A 375 4.36 8.52 -8.31
C ARG A 375 3.52 8.21 -7.08
N SER A 376 2.83 7.08 -7.09
CA SER A 376 2.08 6.62 -5.92
C SER A 376 3.02 6.31 -4.76
N ILE A 377 4.13 5.62 -5.02
CA ILE A 377 5.17 5.32 -4.03
C ILE A 377 5.72 6.61 -3.42
N GLU A 378 6.14 7.57 -4.24
CA GLU A 378 6.66 8.88 -3.76
C GLU A 378 5.63 9.61 -2.88
N SER A 379 4.36 9.61 -3.29
CA SER A 379 3.27 10.20 -2.51
C SER A 379 3.10 9.51 -1.16
N TRP A 380 3.18 8.18 -1.09
CA TRP A 380 3.08 7.42 0.15
C TRP A 380 4.29 7.62 1.05
N GLN A 381 5.50 7.68 0.49
CA GLN A 381 6.73 7.97 1.23
C GLN A 381 6.68 9.35 1.88
N TRP A 382 6.47 10.40 1.08
CA TRP A 382 6.54 11.78 1.55
C TRP A 382 5.28 12.26 2.27
N GLY A 383 4.11 11.77 1.86
CA GLY A 383 2.82 12.18 2.44
C GLY A 383 2.41 11.37 3.67
N THR A 384 2.94 10.15 3.84
CA THR A 384 2.46 9.26 4.90
C THR A 384 3.61 8.72 5.76
N VAL A 385 4.57 8.00 5.17
CA VAL A 385 5.55 7.23 5.96
C VAL A 385 6.58 8.14 6.62
N VAL A 386 7.17 9.07 5.87
CA VAL A 386 8.19 9.99 6.41
C VAL A 386 7.63 10.85 7.54
N PRO A 387 6.50 11.56 7.40
CA PRO A 387 6.00 12.42 8.47
C PRO A 387 5.44 11.65 9.68
N SER A 388 4.82 10.47 9.47
CA SER A 388 4.09 9.76 10.53
C SER A 388 4.90 8.67 11.23
N ALA A 389 5.95 8.12 10.59
CA ALA A 389 6.81 7.10 11.19
C ALA A 389 8.26 7.59 11.33
N CYS A 390 8.90 7.99 10.23
CA CYS A 390 10.32 8.32 10.25
C CYS A 390 10.63 9.57 11.08
N ALA A 391 9.88 10.64 10.94
CA ALA A 391 10.12 11.88 11.69
C ALA A 391 9.98 11.73 13.23
N PRO A 392 8.98 11.00 13.77
CA PRO A 392 8.95 10.65 15.19
C PRO A 392 10.19 9.86 15.64
N ILE A 393 10.58 8.81 14.91
CA ILE A 393 11.76 8.00 15.23
C ILE A 393 13.02 8.89 15.23
N GLY A 394 13.15 9.79 14.26
CA GLY A 394 14.24 10.75 14.21
C GLY A 394 14.31 11.67 15.44
N ARG A 395 13.15 12.15 15.93
CA ARG A 395 13.11 12.94 17.18
C ARG A 395 13.58 12.12 18.37
N TRP A 396 13.13 10.86 18.51
CA TRP A 396 13.54 9.98 19.60
C TRP A 396 15.04 9.69 19.57
N PHE A 397 15.57 9.42 18.38
CA PHE A 397 17.01 9.23 18.19
C PHE A 397 17.80 10.47 18.61
N MET A 398 17.39 11.66 18.14
CA MET A 398 18.09 12.91 18.47
C MET A 398 18.08 13.22 19.97
N ILE A 399 16.98 12.95 20.67
CA ILE A 399 16.92 13.08 22.11
C ILE A 399 17.91 12.12 22.79
N ALA A 400 17.89 10.85 22.42
CA ALA A 400 18.78 9.84 22.97
C ALA A 400 20.26 10.11 22.68
N ALA A 401 20.57 10.52 21.44
CA ALA A 401 21.93 10.85 21.02
C ALA A 401 22.50 12.07 21.76
N GLN A 402 21.71 13.12 21.97
CA GLN A 402 22.12 14.28 22.76
C GLN A 402 22.40 13.92 24.22
N ILE A 403 21.59 13.04 24.81
CA ILE A 403 21.79 12.52 26.17
C ILE A 403 23.09 11.71 26.24
N GLU A 404 23.37 10.86 25.25
CA GLU A 404 24.56 10.03 25.20
C GLU A 404 25.84 10.84 24.94
N MET A 405 25.74 11.84 24.06
CA MET A 405 26.86 12.76 23.77
C MET A 405 27.11 13.78 24.89
N GLY A 406 26.17 13.95 25.83
CA GLY A 406 26.23 15.00 26.86
C GLY A 406 26.21 16.41 26.29
N LYS A 407 25.69 16.58 25.07
CA LYS A 407 25.75 17.83 24.30
C LYS A 407 24.38 18.15 23.71
N TYR A 408 23.91 19.37 23.93
CA TYR A 408 22.73 19.89 23.24
C TYR A 408 23.10 20.36 21.84
N LEU A 409 22.37 19.91 20.82
CA LEU A 409 22.60 20.18 19.40
C LEU A 409 21.41 20.96 18.81
N PRO A 410 21.29 22.28 19.08
CA PRO A 410 20.19 23.07 18.57
C PRO A 410 20.26 23.21 17.05
N GLY A 411 19.10 23.09 16.38
CA GLY A 411 19.01 23.24 14.93
C GLY A 411 19.43 22.03 14.10
N VAL A 412 19.97 20.98 14.71
CA VAL A 412 20.28 19.74 14.00
C VAL A 412 18.98 19.00 13.68
N GLN A 413 18.81 18.68 12.41
CA GLN A 413 17.65 17.94 11.91
C GLN A 413 18.07 16.63 11.28
N MET A 414 17.35 15.56 11.63
CA MET A 414 17.41 14.29 10.94
C MET A 414 16.51 14.36 9.72
N LYS A 415 17.09 14.30 8.54
CA LYS A 415 16.39 14.24 7.24
C LYS A 415 16.30 12.80 6.78
N TRP A 416 15.34 12.52 5.93
CA TRP A 416 15.09 11.17 5.46
C TRP A 416 15.21 11.11 3.95
N THR A 417 15.91 10.11 3.45
CA THR A 417 16.10 9.86 2.02
C THR A 417 15.44 8.52 1.69
N PRO A 418 14.36 8.52 0.90
CA PRO A 418 13.76 7.29 0.39
C PRO A 418 14.73 6.47 -0.44
N PRO A 419 14.49 5.15 -0.62
CA PRO A 419 15.34 4.29 -1.42
C PRO A 419 15.40 4.76 -2.86
N ARG A 420 16.49 4.40 -3.51
CA ARG A 420 16.74 4.69 -4.91
C ARG A 420 15.59 4.21 -5.79
N ARG A 421 15.15 5.08 -6.67
CA ARG A 421 14.31 4.70 -7.79
C ARG A 421 15.15 3.94 -8.82
N GLU A 422 14.73 2.75 -9.19
CA GLU A 422 15.36 2.02 -10.28
C GLU A 422 15.16 2.77 -11.61
N MET A 423 16.23 2.85 -12.39
CA MET A 423 16.17 3.46 -13.71
C MET A 423 15.59 2.44 -14.69
N PHE A 424 14.60 2.86 -15.47
CA PHE A 424 14.03 2.01 -16.52
C PHE A 424 14.97 1.85 -17.72
N ASP A 425 15.67 2.93 -18.09
CA ASP A 425 16.72 2.96 -19.12
C ASP A 425 17.93 3.72 -18.55
N PRO A 426 18.87 3.00 -17.89
CA PRO A 426 19.98 3.64 -17.19
C PRO A 426 20.84 4.56 -18.08
N GLY A 427 21.04 4.17 -19.36
CA GLY A 427 21.84 4.95 -20.30
C GLY A 427 21.22 6.30 -20.63
N LYS A 428 19.93 6.31 -20.99
CA LYS A 428 19.21 7.54 -21.34
C LYS A 428 18.95 8.42 -20.12
N GLU A 429 18.61 7.82 -18.98
CA GLU A 429 18.31 8.57 -17.76
C GLU A 429 19.59 9.22 -17.18
N SER A 430 20.73 8.54 -17.20
CA SER A 430 22.02 9.12 -16.79
C SER A 430 22.48 10.26 -17.69
N ASN A 431 22.29 10.12 -19.01
CA ASN A 431 22.63 11.19 -19.96
C ASN A 431 21.70 12.40 -19.75
N ALA A 432 20.38 12.19 -19.59
CA ALA A 432 19.45 13.26 -19.30
C ALA A 432 19.75 13.99 -17.99
N ALA A 433 20.15 13.26 -16.92
CA ALA A 433 20.58 13.85 -15.66
C ALA A 433 21.84 14.71 -15.84
N ARG A 434 22.83 14.21 -16.60
CA ARG A 434 24.03 14.98 -16.91
C ARG A 434 23.71 16.26 -17.67
N GLU A 435 22.87 16.19 -18.69
CA GLU A 435 22.43 17.35 -19.48
C GLU A 435 21.66 18.37 -18.61
N ALA A 436 20.78 17.90 -17.74
CA ALA A 436 20.05 18.76 -16.82
C ALA A 436 20.96 19.49 -15.83
N ILE A 437 22.03 18.83 -15.32
CA ILE A 437 23.04 19.46 -14.47
C ILE A 437 23.81 20.53 -15.27
N LEU A 438 24.26 20.21 -16.50
CA LEU A 438 24.99 21.15 -17.36
C LEU A 438 24.13 22.36 -17.76
N ALA A 439 22.83 22.15 -17.96
CA ALA A 439 21.87 23.22 -18.26
C ALA A 439 21.46 24.05 -17.01
N GLY A 440 21.91 23.68 -15.81
CA GLY A 440 21.55 24.38 -14.57
C GLY A 440 20.12 24.13 -14.11
N LEU A 441 19.42 23.13 -14.65
CA LEU A 441 18.05 22.78 -14.29
C LEU A 441 17.97 21.99 -12.98
N THR A 442 19.06 21.33 -12.61
CA THR A 442 19.19 20.57 -11.35
C THR A 442 20.65 20.66 -10.85
N SER A 443 20.88 20.31 -9.58
CA SER A 443 22.21 20.19 -9.02
C SER A 443 22.67 18.75 -8.94
N ARG A 444 24.03 18.51 -8.97
CA ARG A 444 24.60 17.18 -8.74
C ARG A 444 24.09 16.57 -7.43
N SER A 445 24.06 17.35 -6.35
CA SER A 445 23.56 16.89 -5.05
C SER A 445 22.07 16.51 -5.09
N ALA A 446 21.26 17.19 -5.91
CA ALA A 446 19.86 16.81 -6.09
C ALA A 446 19.73 15.48 -6.84
N GLU A 447 20.52 15.25 -7.88
CA GLU A 447 20.52 14.00 -8.62
C GLU A 447 21.04 12.83 -7.77
N VAL A 448 22.09 13.04 -6.97
CA VAL A 448 22.60 12.03 -6.02
C VAL A 448 21.52 11.64 -5.00
N ARG A 449 20.77 12.62 -4.47
CA ARG A 449 19.63 12.32 -3.57
C ARG A 449 18.50 11.58 -4.26
N LYS A 450 18.19 11.86 -5.52
CA LYS A 450 17.21 11.08 -6.30
C LYS A 450 17.63 9.60 -6.44
N LEU A 451 18.92 9.34 -6.44
CA LEU A 451 19.46 7.98 -6.45
C LEU A 451 19.50 7.32 -5.06
N GLY A 452 19.02 7.99 -4.02
CA GLY A 452 18.95 7.43 -2.66
C GLY A 452 20.26 7.52 -1.88
N TYR A 453 21.24 8.28 -2.35
CA TYR A 453 22.54 8.46 -1.67
C TYR A 453 22.62 9.82 -0.97
N ASP A 454 23.42 9.87 0.08
CA ASP A 454 23.83 11.15 0.68
C ASP A 454 24.91 11.78 -0.18
N PRO A 455 24.76 13.04 -0.63
CA PRO A 455 25.79 13.70 -1.43
C PRO A 455 27.12 13.91 -0.71
N GLU A 456 27.08 14.15 0.60
CA GLU A 456 28.31 14.40 1.40
C GLU A 456 29.06 13.10 1.64
N GLU A 457 28.36 11.98 1.93
CA GLU A 457 28.97 10.65 2.03
C GLU A 457 29.53 10.21 0.68
N MET A 458 28.79 10.41 -0.43
CA MET A 458 29.23 10.10 -1.78
C MET A 458 30.50 10.89 -2.16
N ASP A 459 30.55 12.18 -1.82
CA ASP A 459 31.73 13.03 -2.10
C ASP A 459 32.94 12.59 -1.26
N ALA A 460 32.76 12.20 -0.01
CA ALA A 460 33.81 11.66 0.84
C ALA A 460 34.34 10.32 0.32
N GLU A 461 33.47 9.44 -0.17
CA GLU A 461 33.83 8.16 -0.78
C GLU A 461 34.62 8.38 -2.08
N ILE A 462 34.15 9.25 -2.97
CA ILE A 462 34.88 9.62 -4.20
C ILE A 462 36.24 10.21 -3.89
N ALA A 463 36.36 11.08 -2.88
CA ALA A 463 37.62 11.64 -2.47
C ALA A 463 38.60 10.57 -1.93
N ALA A 464 38.12 9.63 -1.13
CA ALA A 464 38.88 8.50 -0.61
C ALA A 464 39.33 7.56 -1.74
N ASP A 465 38.47 7.28 -2.71
CA ASP A 465 38.79 6.47 -3.88
C ASP A 465 39.85 7.12 -4.76
N ASN A 466 39.74 8.42 -5.00
CA ASN A 466 40.74 9.19 -5.73
C ASN A 466 42.09 9.17 -5.03
N ALA A 467 42.14 9.38 -3.71
CA ALA A 467 43.37 9.30 -2.93
C ALA A 467 44.00 7.89 -2.95
N ARG A 468 43.16 6.84 -2.97
CA ARG A 468 43.62 5.45 -3.10
C ARG A 468 44.17 5.17 -4.49
N ALA A 469 43.49 5.64 -5.54
CA ALA A 469 43.96 5.52 -6.92
C ALA A 469 45.32 6.24 -7.14
N ASP A 470 45.46 7.45 -6.64
CA ASP A 470 46.71 8.24 -6.71
C ASP A 470 47.88 7.49 -6.03
N ARG A 471 47.62 6.92 -4.84
CA ARG A 471 48.63 6.16 -4.09
C ARG A 471 49.08 4.88 -4.82
N LEU A 472 48.17 4.24 -5.56
CA LEU A 472 48.42 3.00 -6.31
C LEU A 472 48.86 3.27 -7.76
N GLY A 473 48.94 4.52 -8.20
CA GLY A 473 49.28 4.90 -9.57
C GLY A 473 48.24 4.50 -10.60
N LEU A 474 46.98 4.27 -10.18
CA LEU A 474 45.88 3.91 -11.06
C LEU A 474 45.23 5.16 -11.68
N LYS A 475 44.92 5.07 -12.97
CA LYS A 475 44.20 6.13 -13.69
C LYS A 475 42.89 5.55 -14.25
N PHE A 476 41.79 6.08 -13.80
CA PHE A 476 40.47 5.69 -14.29
C PHE A 476 39.87 6.76 -15.20
N THR A 477 39.21 6.39 -16.26
CA THR A 477 38.49 7.33 -17.15
C THR A 477 37.31 8.03 -16.46
N SER A 478 36.89 7.50 -15.33
CA SER A 478 35.84 8.10 -14.45
C SER A 478 36.41 9.22 -13.55
N ASP A 479 37.70 9.44 -13.50
CA ASP A 479 38.30 10.54 -12.73
C ASP A 479 38.02 11.88 -13.40
N GLY A 480 37.05 12.64 -12.87
CA GLY A 480 36.68 13.96 -13.39
C GLY A 480 37.78 15.03 -13.31
N ARG A 481 38.91 14.73 -12.62
CA ARG A 481 40.08 15.60 -12.56
C ARG A 481 40.97 15.46 -13.82
N LEU A 482 40.85 14.35 -14.55
CA LEU A 482 41.49 14.16 -15.83
C LEU A 482 40.72 14.99 -16.88
N GLN A 483 41.38 15.97 -17.49
CA GLN A 483 40.75 16.69 -18.62
C GLN A 483 40.46 15.66 -19.70
N ALA A 484 39.18 15.60 -20.13
CA ALA A 484 38.80 14.82 -21.30
C ALA A 484 39.69 15.29 -22.45
N ALA A 485 40.49 14.37 -23.03
CA ALA A 485 41.16 14.64 -24.29
C ALA A 485 40.13 15.16 -25.28
N PRO A 486 40.38 16.22 -26.05
CA PRO A 486 39.42 16.73 -27.01
C PRO A 486 38.98 15.56 -27.90
N ALA A 487 37.69 15.35 -28.01
CA ALA A 487 37.15 14.35 -28.91
C ALA A 487 37.68 14.64 -30.29
N ILE A 488 38.48 13.71 -30.82
CA ILE A 488 38.87 13.75 -32.25
C ILE A 488 37.56 13.64 -33.00
N GLY A 489 37.15 14.78 -33.59
CA GLY A 489 35.97 14.84 -34.45
C GLY A 489 36.11 13.87 -35.64
N PRO A 490 35.03 13.39 -36.21
CA PRO A 490 35.04 12.46 -37.33
C PRO A 490 35.45 13.06 -38.68
N ASP A 491 36.10 14.25 -38.71
CA ASP A 491 36.57 14.91 -39.90
C ASP A 491 38.10 15.06 -39.87
N ALA A 492 38.81 13.96 -40.15
CA ALA A 492 40.13 14.04 -40.74
C ALA A 492 39.96 13.72 -42.24
N PRO A 493 40.32 14.63 -43.17
CA PRO A 493 40.23 14.34 -44.62
C PRO A 493 41.19 13.20 -44.94
N ALA A 494 40.67 12.19 -45.62
CA ALA A 494 41.51 11.14 -46.20
C ALA A 494 42.52 11.75 -47.15
N ASN A 495 43.78 11.61 -46.86
CA ASN A 495 44.86 11.88 -47.82
C ASN A 495 44.69 10.91 -49.00
N THR A 496 44.19 11.44 -50.10
CA THR A 496 44.37 10.82 -51.39
C THR A 496 45.81 11.07 -51.85
N GLU A 497 46.72 10.13 -51.59
CA GLU A 497 47.98 10.06 -52.33
C GLU A 497 47.76 9.25 -53.61
N ASP A 498 48.13 9.92 -54.67
CA ASP A 498 48.26 9.52 -56.08
C ASP A 498 48.72 8.08 -56.28
N GLU A 499 47.98 7.28 -57.01
CA GLU A 499 48.53 6.28 -57.93
C GLU A 499 48.62 6.89 -59.34
N LYS A 500 49.84 7.28 -59.69
CA LYS A 500 50.33 7.32 -61.08
C LYS A 500 51.43 6.28 -61.16
N GLN A 501 51.15 5.18 -61.80
CA GLN A 501 51.82 4.54 -62.90
C GLN A 501 51.22 3.16 -63.18
#